data_9986d71c9246b6f982e36e88f04c5fdf
#
_entry.id   9986d71c9246b6f982e36e88f04c5fdf
#
_cell.length_a   1.000
_cell.length_b   1.000
_cell.length_c   1.000
_cell.angle_alpha   90.00
_cell.angle_beta   90.00
_cell.angle_gamma   90.00
#
_symmetry.space_group_name_H-M   'P 1'
#
loop_
_entity.id
_entity.type
_entity.pdbx_description
1 polymer ?
#
loop_
_entity_poly.entity_id
_entity_poly.type
_entity_poly.pdbx_seq_one_letter_code
_entity_poly.pdbx_strand_id
1 'polypeptide(L)'
;MESTEQKLELITKYFADFTSTQLVQLTGLEAAYKEWNSQINVVSRKDIDQLYLHHVLHSLSIAAIAEWEKGTQVIDIGCGGGFPCVPMAIFFPEVQFLAVDSIAKKLKVVDAVCEMVGIKNITTKHTRVEDIKNKKFDYAISRAVAPLKDLWKWAGPIINKKPNQPNGLICLKGGDLHQEIFESGVRPKMMSIYDIFQEEYFKEKFIIQVKK
;
A
#
# COMPACT_ATOMS: atom_id res chain seq x y z
N MET A 1 -6.76 -19.48 18.41
CA MET A 1 -6.65 -18.26 17.60
C MET A 1 -5.59 -17.39 18.25
N GLU A 2 -4.65 -16.87 17.47
CA GLU A 2 -3.67 -15.92 17.97
C GLU A 2 -4.34 -14.65 18.49
N SER A 3 -3.85 -14.10 19.59
CA SER A 3 -4.33 -12.82 20.10
C SER A 3 -3.91 -11.68 19.15
N THR A 4 -4.61 -10.54 19.20
CA THR A 4 -4.23 -9.35 18.41
C THR A 4 -2.80 -8.89 18.76
N GLU A 5 -2.39 -9.05 20.01
CA GLU A 5 -1.03 -8.74 20.47
C GLU A 5 0.02 -9.62 19.77
N GLN A 6 -0.20 -10.95 19.72
CA GLN A 6 0.71 -11.87 19.01
C GLN A 6 0.80 -11.54 17.52
N LYS A 7 -0.32 -11.15 16.90
CA LYS A 7 -0.32 -10.73 15.49
C LYS A 7 0.42 -9.42 15.27
N LEU A 8 0.38 -8.51 16.26
CA LEU A 8 1.11 -7.25 16.20
C LEU A 8 2.63 -7.47 16.37
N GLU A 9 3.04 -8.49 17.14
CA GLU A 9 4.44 -8.87 17.26
C GLU A 9 5.09 -9.17 15.90
N LEU A 10 4.32 -9.70 14.95
CA LEU A 10 4.79 -9.89 13.57
C LEU A 10 5.24 -8.58 12.92
N ILE A 11 4.56 -7.47 13.22
CA ILE A 11 4.91 -6.15 12.67
C ILE A 11 6.09 -5.55 13.45
N THR A 12 6.03 -5.59 14.79
CA THR A 12 7.05 -4.97 15.65
C THR A 12 8.38 -5.73 15.62
N LYS A 13 8.41 -6.98 15.20
CA LYS A 13 9.62 -7.74 14.90
C LYS A 13 10.49 -7.04 13.83
N TYR A 14 9.88 -6.38 12.88
CA TYR A 14 10.56 -5.75 11.74
C TYR A 14 10.65 -4.22 11.85
N PHE A 15 9.77 -3.60 12.63
CA PHE A 15 9.68 -2.16 12.80
C PHE A 15 9.55 -1.81 14.29
N ALA A 16 10.63 -1.29 14.87
CA ALA A 16 10.71 -1.04 16.31
C ALA A 16 10.18 0.35 16.74
N ASP A 17 10.16 1.33 15.85
CA ASP A 17 10.02 2.75 16.21
C ASP A 17 8.58 3.29 16.09
N PHE A 18 7.57 2.45 16.33
CA PHE A 18 6.18 2.92 16.37
C PHE A 18 5.87 3.72 17.62
N THR A 19 5.21 4.86 17.45
CA THR A 19 4.60 5.60 18.56
C THR A 19 3.40 4.83 19.14
N SER A 20 3.01 5.19 20.37
CA SER A 20 1.81 4.61 21.00
C SER A 20 0.55 4.78 20.14
N THR A 21 0.40 5.93 19.48
CA THR A 21 -0.73 6.18 18.56
C THR A 21 -0.72 5.22 17.38
N GLN A 22 0.42 5.01 16.74
CA GLN A 22 0.55 4.07 15.61
C GLN A 22 0.26 2.62 16.04
N LEU A 23 0.72 2.21 17.22
CA LEU A 23 0.41 0.87 17.76
C LEU A 23 -1.09 0.70 18.00
N VAL A 24 -1.77 1.68 18.57
CA VAL A 24 -3.23 1.66 18.76
C VAL A 24 -3.94 1.57 17.40
N GLN A 25 -3.51 2.35 16.41
CA GLN A 25 -4.07 2.31 15.06
C GLN A 25 -3.89 0.94 14.41
N LEU A 26 -2.68 0.37 14.46
CA LEU A 26 -2.38 -0.97 13.92
C LEU A 26 -3.24 -2.04 14.62
N THR A 27 -3.36 -1.99 15.94
CA THR A 27 -4.18 -2.94 16.73
C THR A 27 -5.65 -2.88 16.33
N GLY A 28 -6.18 -1.69 16.04
CA GLY A 28 -7.58 -1.49 15.66
C GLY A 28 -7.93 -2.00 14.25
N LEU A 29 -6.95 -2.21 13.38
CA LEU A 29 -7.22 -2.59 11.98
C LEU A 29 -8.03 -3.89 11.84
N GLU A 30 -7.71 -4.92 12.62
CA GLU A 30 -8.37 -6.22 12.48
C GLU A 30 -9.88 -6.11 12.78
N ALA A 31 -10.24 -5.43 13.86
CA ALA A 31 -11.64 -5.23 14.23
C ALA A 31 -12.38 -4.41 13.16
N ALA A 32 -11.77 -3.30 12.71
CA ALA A 32 -12.34 -2.44 11.69
C ALA A 32 -12.55 -3.17 10.35
N TYR A 33 -11.56 -3.92 9.87
CA TYR A 33 -11.70 -4.68 8.64
C TYR A 33 -12.67 -5.86 8.79
N LYS A 34 -12.74 -6.57 9.91
CA LYS A 34 -13.71 -7.64 10.13
C LYS A 34 -15.15 -7.11 10.09
N GLU A 35 -15.40 -5.98 10.73
CA GLU A 35 -16.72 -5.34 10.73
C GLU A 35 -17.15 -4.96 9.32
N TRP A 36 -16.34 -4.23 8.58
CA TRP A 36 -16.69 -3.74 7.25
C TRP A 36 -16.64 -4.82 6.16
N ASN A 37 -15.75 -5.80 6.29
CA ASN A 37 -15.66 -6.90 5.33
C ASN A 37 -16.89 -7.81 5.36
N SER A 38 -17.63 -7.82 6.47
CA SER A 38 -18.93 -8.50 6.56
C SER A 38 -19.99 -7.89 5.63
N GLN A 39 -19.87 -6.60 5.31
CA GLN A 39 -20.80 -5.84 4.48
C GLN A 39 -20.29 -5.69 3.05
N ILE A 40 -18.99 -5.40 2.89
CA ILE A 40 -18.33 -5.16 1.61
C ILE A 40 -17.03 -5.96 1.58
N ASN A 41 -17.00 -7.02 0.78
CA ASN A 41 -15.86 -7.92 0.67
C ASN A 41 -14.67 -7.21 -0.03
N VAL A 42 -13.71 -6.73 0.75
CA VAL A 42 -12.46 -6.11 0.28
C VAL A 42 -11.22 -6.95 0.58
N VAL A 43 -11.34 -7.90 1.51
CA VAL A 43 -10.36 -8.90 1.87
C VAL A 43 -11.02 -10.27 1.75
N SER A 44 -10.37 -11.26 1.14
CA SER A 44 -10.98 -12.60 1.04
C SER A 44 -11.25 -13.18 2.43
N ARG A 45 -12.28 -14.05 2.52
CA ARG A 45 -12.63 -14.71 3.80
C ARG A 45 -11.47 -15.54 4.38
N LYS A 46 -10.57 -16.03 3.53
CA LYS A 46 -9.39 -16.79 3.96
C LYS A 46 -8.27 -15.88 4.45
N ASP A 47 -8.18 -14.66 3.91
CA ASP A 47 -7.11 -13.73 4.24
C ASP A 47 -7.42 -12.84 5.43
N ILE A 48 -8.69 -12.71 5.85
CA ILE A 48 -9.05 -11.83 6.96
C ILE A 48 -8.38 -12.25 8.28
N ASP A 49 -8.20 -13.55 8.50
CA ASP A 49 -7.50 -14.06 9.68
C ASP A 49 -5.97 -13.91 9.57
N GLN A 50 -5.46 -13.67 8.35
CA GLN A 50 -4.06 -13.39 8.03
C GLN A 50 -3.82 -11.91 7.69
N LEU A 51 -4.70 -11.02 8.16
CA LEU A 51 -4.68 -9.60 7.81
C LEU A 51 -3.30 -8.98 8.01
N TYR A 52 -2.67 -9.26 9.15
CA TYR A 52 -1.37 -8.66 9.50
C TYR A 52 -0.25 -9.15 8.60
N LEU A 53 -0.19 -10.42 8.25
CA LEU A 53 0.84 -10.95 7.36
C LEU A 53 0.56 -10.58 5.89
N HIS A 54 -0.65 -10.92 5.41
CA HIS A 54 -0.97 -10.85 3.98
C HIS A 54 -1.26 -9.43 3.49
N HIS A 55 -1.64 -8.53 4.40
CA HIS A 55 -2.04 -7.18 4.02
C HIS A 55 -1.23 -6.09 4.72
N VAL A 56 -1.11 -6.09 6.04
CA VAL A 56 -0.41 -5.04 6.77
C VAL A 56 1.10 -5.10 6.52
N LEU A 57 1.75 -6.23 6.87
CA LEU A 57 3.20 -6.38 6.70
C LEU A 57 3.61 -6.32 5.22
N HIS A 58 2.81 -6.95 4.34
CA HIS A 58 3.02 -6.85 2.89
C HIS A 58 3.02 -5.38 2.42
N SER A 59 2.09 -4.56 2.89
CA SER A 59 2.06 -3.13 2.56
C SER A 59 3.26 -2.39 3.11
N LEU A 60 3.66 -2.69 4.34
CA LEU A 60 4.80 -2.09 5.02
C LEU A 60 6.16 -2.48 4.40
N SER A 61 6.20 -3.45 3.48
CA SER A 61 7.43 -3.70 2.71
C SER A 61 7.86 -2.48 1.90
N ILE A 62 6.92 -1.61 1.51
CA ILE A 62 7.25 -0.32 0.88
C ILE A 62 7.97 0.59 1.88
N ALA A 63 7.55 0.61 3.14
CA ALA A 63 8.19 1.43 4.18
C ALA A 63 9.65 1.00 4.45
N ALA A 64 9.98 -0.28 4.27
CA ALA A 64 11.34 -0.78 4.43
C ALA A 64 12.34 -0.19 3.41
N ILE A 65 11.85 0.41 2.32
CA ILE A 65 12.69 0.99 1.26
C ILE A 65 12.41 2.47 0.99
N ALA A 66 11.37 3.03 1.61
CA ALA A 66 10.91 4.39 1.38
C ALA A 66 11.38 5.32 2.51
N GLU A 67 12.06 6.39 2.13
CA GLU A 67 12.46 7.49 3.02
C GLU A 67 11.61 8.71 2.65
N TRP A 68 10.33 8.72 3.05
CA TRP A 68 9.42 9.80 2.71
C TRP A 68 9.42 10.87 3.80
N GLU A 69 9.66 12.09 3.36
CA GLU A 69 9.67 13.27 4.23
C GLU A 69 8.25 13.79 4.48
N LYS A 70 8.11 14.63 5.49
CA LYS A 70 6.89 15.36 5.79
C LYS A 70 6.35 16.10 4.56
N GLY A 71 5.05 15.96 4.31
CA GLY A 71 4.38 16.61 3.20
C GLY A 71 4.52 15.91 1.85
N THR A 72 5.26 14.78 1.77
CA THR A 72 5.29 13.94 0.57
C THR A 72 3.87 13.60 0.12
N GLN A 73 3.60 13.71 -1.18
CA GLN A 73 2.30 13.42 -1.79
C GLN A 73 2.34 12.06 -2.47
N VAL A 74 1.51 11.12 -2.01
CA VAL A 74 1.46 9.75 -2.53
C VAL A 74 0.07 9.44 -3.07
N ILE A 75 -0.02 8.81 -4.24
CA ILE A 75 -1.26 8.26 -4.76
C ILE A 75 -1.23 6.73 -4.70
N ASP A 76 -2.28 6.12 -4.17
CA ASP A 76 -2.51 4.67 -4.23
C ASP A 76 -3.47 4.36 -5.38
N ILE A 77 -2.97 3.70 -6.42
CA ILE A 77 -3.70 3.39 -7.65
C ILE A 77 -4.41 2.05 -7.50
N GLY A 78 -5.76 2.10 -7.49
CA GLY A 78 -6.58 0.91 -7.28
C GLY A 78 -6.45 0.38 -5.85
N CYS A 79 -6.62 1.27 -4.88
CA CYS A 79 -6.37 0.98 -3.46
C CYS A 79 -7.22 -0.16 -2.88
N GLY A 80 -8.30 -0.56 -3.56
CA GLY A 80 -9.21 -1.58 -3.07
C GLY A 80 -9.75 -1.25 -1.69
N GLY A 81 -9.52 -2.14 -0.74
CA GLY A 81 -9.87 -1.93 0.67
C GLY A 81 -8.85 -1.08 1.46
N GLY A 82 -7.94 -0.35 0.79
CA GLY A 82 -6.96 0.51 1.45
C GLY A 82 -5.56 -0.11 1.59
N PHE A 83 -5.23 -1.09 0.75
CA PHE A 83 -3.90 -1.71 0.75
C PHE A 83 -3.17 -1.44 -0.58
N PRO A 84 -1.99 -0.74 -0.52
CA PRO A 84 -1.14 -0.53 0.66
C PRO A 84 -1.38 0.76 1.45
N CYS A 85 -2.23 1.71 1.05
CA CYS A 85 -2.24 3.07 1.61
C CYS A 85 -2.57 3.16 3.10
N VAL A 86 -3.47 2.32 3.66
CA VAL A 86 -3.86 2.40 5.08
C VAL A 86 -2.68 2.06 6.01
N PRO A 87 -1.98 0.91 5.87
CA PRO A 87 -0.78 0.66 6.67
C PRO A 87 0.33 1.68 6.46
N MET A 88 0.50 2.16 5.22
CA MET A 88 1.50 3.19 4.90
C MET A 88 1.20 4.52 5.54
N ALA A 89 -0.08 4.91 5.64
CA ALA A 89 -0.49 6.15 6.29
C ALA A 89 -0.31 6.11 7.81
N ILE A 90 -0.45 4.93 8.43
CA ILE A 90 -0.11 4.74 9.84
C ILE A 90 1.40 4.90 10.02
N PHE A 91 2.21 4.28 9.16
CA PHE A 91 3.67 4.33 9.26
C PHE A 91 4.23 5.73 9.02
N PHE A 92 3.68 6.47 8.04
CA PHE A 92 4.09 7.83 7.67
C PHE A 92 2.98 8.84 7.97
N PRO A 93 2.76 9.26 9.23
CA PRO A 93 1.64 10.11 9.60
C PRO A 93 1.71 11.53 9.03
N GLU A 94 2.89 11.99 8.60
CA GLU A 94 3.08 13.32 8.01
C GLU A 94 3.06 13.32 6.46
N VAL A 95 2.92 12.16 5.83
CA VAL A 95 2.75 11.97 4.38
C VAL A 95 1.26 12.05 4.02
N GLN A 96 0.93 12.64 2.88
CA GLN A 96 -0.44 12.77 2.41
C GLN A 96 -0.76 11.72 1.35
N PHE A 97 -1.78 10.93 1.57
CA PHE A 97 -2.21 9.87 0.65
C PHE A 97 -3.51 10.24 -0.05
N LEU A 98 -3.54 10.01 -1.37
CA LEU A 98 -4.77 9.98 -2.15
C LEU A 98 -5.04 8.53 -2.58
N ALA A 99 -6.05 7.91 -1.99
CA ALA A 99 -6.49 6.57 -2.34
C ALA A 99 -7.54 6.62 -3.45
N VAL A 100 -7.26 6.00 -4.61
CA VAL A 100 -8.19 5.99 -5.73
C VAL A 100 -8.61 4.58 -6.11
N ASP A 101 -9.89 4.41 -6.38
CA ASP A 101 -10.46 3.16 -6.93
C ASP A 101 -11.67 3.49 -7.80
N SER A 102 -11.91 2.66 -8.83
CA SER A 102 -13.08 2.78 -9.72
C SER A 102 -14.36 2.20 -9.11
N ILE A 103 -14.28 1.60 -7.92
CA ILE A 103 -15.40 0.95 -7.23
C ILE A 103 -15.69 1.72 -5.93
N ALA A 104 -16.66 2.62 -5.97
CA ALA A 104 -17.01 3.52 -4.86
C ALA A 104 -17.26 2.80 -3.52
N LYS A 105 -17.87 1.60 -3.55
CA LYS A 105 -18.15 0.85 -2.32
C LYS A 105 -16.89 0.42 -1.57
N LYS A 106 -15.75 0.21 -2.26
CA LYS A 106 -14.48 -0.12 -1.62
C LYS A 106 -13.90 1.06 -0.86
N LEU A 107 -14.05 2.27 -1.42
CA LEU A 107 -13.60 3.50 -0.78
C LEU A 107 -14.37 3.81 0.51
N LYS A 108 -15.67 3.44 0.57
CA LYS A 108 -16.43 3.53 1.83
C LYS A 108 -15.79 2.71 2.96
N VAL A 109 -15.20 1.55 2.63
CA VAL A 109 -14.47 0.75 3.62
C VAL A 109 -13.21 1.48 4.07
N VAL A 110 -12.47 2.07 3.12
CA VAL A 110 -11.25 2.85 3.46
C VAL A 110 -11.59 4.00 4.38
N ASP A 111 -12.63 4.80 4.04
CA ASP A 111 -13.04 5.95 4.85
C ASP A 111 -13.46 5.51 6.25
N ALA A 112 -14.26 4.46 6.36
CA ALA A 112 -14.74 3.95 7.64
C ALA A 112 -13.63 3.36 8.50
N VAL A 113 -12.71 2.58 7.91
CA VAL A 113 -11.53 2.06 8.62
C VAL A 113 -10.67 3.22 9.12
N CYS A 114 -10.40 4.24 8.27
CA CYS A 114 -9.64 5.41 8.68
C CYS A 114 -10.29 6.17 9.85
N GLU A 115 -11.62 6.34 9.81
CA GLU A 115 -12.37 6.97 10.89
C GLU A 115 -12.28 6.16 12.20
N MET A 116 -12.53 4.84 12.13
CA MET A 116 -12.52 3.95 13.30
C MET A 116 -11.17 3.91 14.01
N VAL A 117 -10.05 3.93 13.26
CA VAL A 117 -8.71 3.86 13.84
C VAL A 117 -8.01 5.22 13.95
N GLY A 118 -8.67 6.31 13.54
CA GLY A 118 -8.18 7.68 13.72
C GLY A 118 -7.08 8.08 12.73
N ILE A 119 -7.05 7.54 11.49
CA ILE A 119 -6.15 7.95 10.41
C ILE A 119 -6.71 9.20 9.73
N LYS A 120 -5.89 10.26 9.59
CA LYS A 120 -6.33 11.57 9.06
C LYS A 120 -5.60 12.03 7.80
N ASN A 121 -4.59 11.31 7.36
CA ASN A 121 -3.72 11.67 6.25
C ASN A 121 -4.02 10.90 4.95
N ILE A 122 -5.21 10.27 4.86
CA ILE A 122 -5.76 9.67 3.65
C ILE A 122 -6.97 10.48 3.18
N THR A 123 -7.02 10.74 1.89
CA THR A 123 -8.22 11.21 1.19
C THR A 123 -8.61 10.19 0.14
N THR A 124 -9.88 9.81 0.06
CA THR A 124 -10.36 8.89 -0.97
C THR A 124 -10.95 9.64 -2.16
N LYS A 125 -10.84 9.06 -3.34
CA LYS A 125 -11.49 9.61 -4.55
C LYS A 125 -11.97 8.47 -5.46
N HIS A 126 -13.29 8.45 -5.68
CA HIS A 126 -13.91 7.55 -6.65
C HIS A 126 -13.62 8.06 -8.07
N THR A 127 -12.64 7.47 -8.72
CA THR A 127 -12.23 7.84 -10.09
C THR A 127 -11.31 6.75 -10.67
N ARG A 128 -11.17 6.74 -11.98
CA ARG A 128 -10.03 6.07 -12.62
C ARG A 128 -8.80 6.96 -12.55
N VAL A 129 -7.61 6.37 -12.43
CA VAL A 129 -6.37 7.14 -12.33
C VAL A 129 -6.11 7.97 -13.59
N GLU A 130 -6.53 7.49 -14.76
CA GLU A 130 -6.39 8.18 -16.04
C GLU A 130 -7.16 9.49 -16.11
N ASP A 131 -8.18 9.64 -15.27
CA ASP A 131 -8.99 10.86 -15.20
C ASP A 131 -8.40 11.91 -14.25
N ILE A 132 -7.32 11.60 -13.55
CA ILE A 132 -6.61 12.54 -12.69
C ILE A 132 -5.75 13.45 -13.56
N LYS A 133 -6.20 14.70 -13.70
CA LYS A 133 -5.50 15.74 -14.47
C LYS A 133 -5.11 16.88 -13.53
N ASN A 134 -4.05 17.60 -13.89
CA ASN A 134 -3.62 18.82 -13.19
C ASN A 134 -3.22 18.62 -11.71
N LYS A 135 -2.96 17.36 -11.29
CA LYS A 135 -2.41 17.03 -9.98
C LYS A 135 -1.19 16.13 -10.16
N LYS A 136 -0.15 16.43 -9.42
CA LYS A 136 1.11 15.66 -9.41
C LYS A 136 1.35 15.10 -8.03
N PHE A 137 2.05 13.98 -7.99
CA PHE A 137 2.43 13.28 -6.77
C PHE A 137 3.94 13.02 -6.76
N ASP A 138 4.49 12.82 -5.60
CA ASP A 138 5.90 12.44 -5.48
C ASP A 138 6.06 10.95 -5.76
N TYR A 139 5.10 10.14 -5.32
CA TYR A 139 5.09 8.70 -5.56
C TYR A 139 3.70 8.21 -5.96
N ALA A 140 3.67 7.18 -6.77
CA ALA A 140 2.51 6.31 -6.91
C ALA A 140 2.82 4.96 -6.26
N ILE A 141 1.86 4.42 -5.53
CA ILE A 141 1.93 3.06 -5.01
C ILE A 141 0.77 2.24 -5.57
N SER A 142 0.93 0.93 -5.65
CA SER A 142 -0.13 0.03 -6.08
C SER A 142 0.14 -1.41 -5.64
N ARG A 143 -0.91 -2.20 -5.47
CA ARG A 143 -0.82 -3.64 -5.18
C ARG A 143 -1.80 -4.45 -6.03
N ALA A 144 -1.28 -5.34 -6.88
CA ALA A 144 -2.04 -6.35 -7.61
C ALA A 144 -3.23 -5.82 -8.45
N VAL A 145 -3.07 -4.64 -9.08
CA VAL A 145 -4.17 -3.98 -9.84
C VAL A 145 -4.11 -4.27 -11.33
N ALA A 146 -2.92 -4.14 -11.94
CA ALA A 146 -2.74 -4.22 -13.39
C ALA A 146 -1.28 -4.59 -13.74
N PRO A 147 -1.00 -4.97 -15.00
CA PRO A 147 0.37 -5.14 -15.48
C PRO A 147 1.22 -3.86 -15.31
N LEU A 148 2.52 -4.04 -15.13
CA LEU A 148 3.47 -2.94 -14.91
C LEU A 148 3.42 -1.88 -16.01
N LYS A 149 3.24 -2.32 -17.27
CA LYS A 149 3.06 -1.45 -18.44
C LYS A 149 1.91 -0.43 -18.24
N ASP A 150 0.76 -0.93 -17.81
CA ASP A 150 -0.42 -0.09 -17.61
C ASP A 150 -0.25 0.82 -16.39
N LEU A 151 0.26 0.26 -15.29
CA LEU A 151 0.56 1.05 -14.08
C LEU A 151 1.51 2.20 -14.39
N TRP A 152 2.58 1.95 -15.17
CA TRP A 152 3.51 3.02 -15.54
C TRP A 152 2.91 4.03 -16.51
N LYS A 153 2.09 3.57 -17.46
CA LYS A 153 1.35 4.45 -18.38
C LYS A 153 0.44 5.42 -17.61
N TRP A 154 -0.18 4.97 -16.54
CA TRP A 154 -1.06 5.81 -15.70
C TRP A 154 -0.28 6.68 -14.72
N ALA A 155 0.69 6.10 -14.01
CA ALA A 155 1.46 6.79 -12.98
C ALA A 155 2.45 7.82 -13.56
N GLY A 156 3.17 7.44 -14.61
CA GLY A 156 4.23 8.26 -15.17
C GLY A 156 3.84 9.72 -15.46
N PRO A 157 2.68 10.00 -16.09
CA PRO A 157 2.24 11.37 -16.36
C PRO A 157 1.95 12.21 -15.10
N ILE A 158 1.56 11.59 -13.99
CA ILE A 158 1.14 12.28 -12.76
C ILE A 158 2.21 12.31 -11.67
N ILE A 159 3.39 11.74 -11.91
CA ILE A 159 4.52 11.80 -10.97
C ILE A 159 5.39 13.02 -11.27
N ASN A 160 5.79 13.71 -10.21
CA ASN A 160 6.79 14.78 -10.25
C ASN A 160 8.15 14.21 -10.68
N LYS A 161 8.88 14.98 -11.47
CA LYS A 161 10.30 14.75 -11.69
C LYS A 161 11.07 15.78 -10.86
N LYS A 162 11.67 15.32 -9.77
CA LYS A 162 12.50 16.18 -8.91
C LYS A 162 13.96 15.75 -9.00
N PRO A 163 14.90 16.67 -9.17
CA PRO A 163 16.33 16.34 -9.09
C PRO A 163 16.65 15.72 -7.73
N ASN A 164 17.48 14.68 -7.73
CA ASN A 164 18.00 14.02 -6.52
C ASN A 164 16.94 13.34 -5.61
N GLN A 165 15.69 13.23 -6.05
CA GLN A 165 14.68 12.46 -5.34
C GLN A 165 14.25 11.24 -6.18
N PRO A 166 14.13 10.04 -5.58
CA PRO A 166 13.76 8.83 -6.31
C PRO A 166 12.26 8.72 -6.57
N ASN A 167 11.62 9.83 -6.96
CA ASN A 167 10.19 9.85 -7.30
C ASN A 167 9.85 8.79 -8.33
N GLY A 168 8.70 8.17 -8.21
CA GLY A 168 8.33 7.10 -9.14
C GLY A 168 7.13 6.27 -8.71
N LEU A 169 7.00 5.13 -9.36
CA LEU A 169 6.02 4.11 -9.03
C LEU A 169 6.69 3.03 -8.17
N ILE A 170 6.02 2.65 -7.09
CA ILE A 170 6.38 1.49 -6.27
C ILE A 170 5.17 0.56 -6.25
N CYS A 171 5.32 -0.65 -6.76
CA CYS A 171 4.23 -1.62 -6.74
C CYS A 171 4.64 -2.96 -6.14
N LEU A 172 3.67 -3.60 -5.47
CA LEU A 172 3.82 -4.91 -4.89
C LEU A 172 3.28 -5.96 -5.87
N LYS A 173 4.12 -6.90 -6.23
CA LYS A 173 3.85 -7.93 -7.23
C LYS A 173 4.23 -9.32 -6.71
N GLY A 174 3.72 -10.35 -7.34
CA GLY A 174 4.09 -11.74 -7.02
C GLY A 174 4.15 -12.63 -8.25
N GLY A 175 4.81 -13.79 -8.09
CA GLY A 175 5.02 -14.76 -9.16
C GLY A 175 6.16 -14.40 -10.12
N ASP A 176 6.20 -15.06 -11.27
CA ASP A 176 7.20 -14.78 -12.30
C ASP A 176 6.86 -13.46 -13.02
N LEU A 177 7.76 -12.49 -12.90
CA LEU A 177 7.60 -11.13 -13.45
C LEU A 177 8.44 -10.87 -14.70
N HIS A 178 9.19 -11.85 -15.20
CA HIS A 178 10.10 -11.64 -16.32
C HIS A 178 9.39 -11.12 -17.57
N GLN A 179 8.30 -11.79 -17.96
CA GLN A 179 7.53 -11.40 -19.14
C GLN A 179 6.85 -10.03 -18.93
N GLU A 180 6.27 -9.80 -17.76
CA GLU A 180 5.61 -8.52 -17.42
C GLU A 180 6.59 -7.35 -17.47
N ILE A 181 7.79 -7.51 -16.92
CA ILE A 181 8.85 -6.49 -16.95
C ILE A 181 9.30 -6.24 -18.40
N PHE A 182 9.54 -7.29 -19.17
CA PHE A 182 9.95 -7.16 -20.56
C PHE A 182 8.91 -6.37 -21.37
N GLU A 183 7.63 -6.72 -21.26
CA GLU A 183 6.53 -6.07 -21.98
C GLU A 183 6.27 -4.63 -21.51
N SER A 184 6.68 -4.28 -20.30
CA SER A 184 6.51 -2.93 -19.78
C SER A 184 7.38 -1.88 -20.45
N GLY A 185 8.49 -2.29 -21.05
CA GLY A 185 9.47 -1.41 -21.69
C GLY A 185 10.24 -0.51 -20.70
N VAL A 186 10.05 -0.69 -19.37
CA VAL A 186 10.80 0.02 -18.35
C VAL A 186 11.87 -0.86 -17.71
N ARG A 187 12.81 -0.25 -17.00
CA ARG A 187 13.86 -0.95 -16.25
C ARG A 187 13.65 -0.73 -14.76
N PRO A 188 12.80 -1.53 -14.10
CA PRO A 188 12.55 -1.37 -12.70
C PRO A 188 13.71 -1.91 -11.86
N LYS A 189 13.86 -1.38 -10.63
CA LYS A 189 14.55 -2.09 -9.57
C LYS A 189 13.56 -3.10 -8.97
N MET A 190 13.95 -4.36 -8.90
CA MET A 190 13.19 -5.43 -8.28
C MET A 190 13.89 -5.87 -6.99
N MET A 191 13.11 -6.02 -5.92
CA MET A 191 13.62 -6.45 -4.60
C MET A 191 12.70 -7.53 -4.05
N SER A 192 13.27 -8.64 -3.59
CA SER A 192 12.54 -9.71 -2.93
C SER A 192 12.02 -9.21 -1.56
N ILE A 193 10.74 -9.40 -1.28
CA ILE A 193 10.19 -9.09 0.04
C ILE A 193 10.66 -10.12 1.06
N TYR A 194 10.93 -11.36 0.63
CA TYR A 194 11.48 -12.40 1.51
C TYR A 194 12.85 -12.04 2.07
N ASP A 195 13.67 -11.28 1.32
CA ASP A 195 14.97 -10.83 1.81
C ASP A 195 14.86 -9.76 2.92
N ILE A 196 13.72 -9.07 2.98
CA ILE A 196 13.40 -8.06 3.99
C ILE A 196 12.70 -8.73 5.19
N PHE A 197 11.66 -9.52 4.90
CA PHE A 197 10.82 -10.19 5.88
C PHE A 197 10.88 -11.69 5.62
N GLN A 198 11.59 -12.43 6.44
CA GLN A 198 11.83 -13.87 6.28
C GLN A 198 10.59 -14.72 6.66
N GLU A 199 9.43 -14.35 6.09
CA GLU A 199 8.19 -15.08 6.25
C GLU A 199 7.88 -15.86 4.96
N GLU A 200 7.51 -17.14 5.07
CA GLU A 200 7.25 -18.04 3.93
C GLU A 200 6.27 -17.43 2.90
N TYR A 201 5.31 -16.67 3.36
CA TYR A 201 4.34 -15.96 2.52
C TYR A 201 4.98 -15.04 1.48
N PHE A 202 6.21 -14.55 1.72
CA PHE A 202 6.87 -13.58 0.84
C PHE A 202 7.85 -14.19 -0.16
N LYS A 203 8.01 -15.51 -0.22
CA LYS A 203 9.01 -16.17 -1.09
C LYS A 203 8.92 -15.77 -2.57
N GLU A 204 7.73 -15.53 -3.08
CA GLU A 204 7.53 -15.12 -4.48
C GLU A 204 6.87 -13.75 -4.57
N LYS A 205 7.22 -12.85 -3.66
CA LYS A 205 6.68 -11.48 -3.65
C LYS A 205 7.81 -10.46 -3.74
N PHE A 206 7.54 -9.42 -4.52
CA PHE A 206 8.55 -8.45 -4.91
C PHE A 206 8.02 -7.02 -4.78
N ILE A 207 8.91 -6.12 -4.44
CA ILE A 207 8.76 -4.69 -4.61
C ILE A 207 9.35 -4.32 -5.96
N ILE A 208 8.56 -3.69 -6.81
CA ILE A 208 8.98 -3.19 -8.12
C ILE A 208 9.00 -1.67 -8.06
N GLN A 209 10.16 -1.06 -8.27
CA GLN A 209 10.33 0.39 -8.27
C GLN A 209 10.72 0.88 -9.67
N VAL A 210 9.92 1.78 -10.23
CA VAL A 210 10.20 2.50 -11.49
C VAL A 210 10.42 3.96 -11.16
N LYS A 211 11.62 4.47 -11.40
CA LYS A 211 11.97 5.89 -11.20
C LYS A 211 11.44 6.75 -12.36
N LYS A 212 11.05 7.99 -12.04
CA LYS A 212 10.60 8.99 -13.02
C LYS A 212 11.76 9.72 -13.68
#